data_7c39952674c1b6f05f0cb047d8b3409f
#
_entry.id   7c39952674c1b6f05f0cb047d8b3409f
#
_cell.length_a   1.000
_cell.length_b   1.000
_cell.length_c   1.000
_cell.angle_alpha   90.00
_cell.angle_beta   90.00
_cell.angle_gamma   90.00
#
_symmetry.space_group_name_H-M   'P 1'
#
loop_
_entity.id
_entity.type
_entity.pdbx_description
1 polymer ?
#
loop_
_entity_poly.entity_id
_entity_poly.type
_entity_poly.pdbx_seq_one_letter_code
_entity_poly.pdbx_strand_id
1 'polypeptide(L)'
;MKKILLAFAFCFASLSAFSSYAAEPRQAPSEQERARTVYIFHQPIVMLQAKFGLTTPEERVLRIRNTLRNFTEADVREPLTIVPVTRYNQQGRLIVMNGKPVMLLTEGDLDEGDDLTLDQAAQRVLARMEAQRMALRDQYDTGWLALSTVKAAAGLLALLLLCHGAWRSWRWFRRVYRLRIVENRSRVPQSWRRYI
;
A
#
# COMPACT_ATOMS: atom_id res chain seq x y z
N MET A 1 -24.68 -26.31 -20.10
CA MET A 1 -23.23 -26.03 -20.06
C MET A 1 -22.87 -24.70 -20.70
N LYS A 2 -23.43 -24.32 -21.88
CA LYS A 2 -23.13 -23.01 -22.56
C LYS A 2 -23.43 -21.76 -21.71
N LYS A 3 -24.48 -21.77 -20.87
CA LYS A 3 -24.87 -20.59 -20.04
C LYS A 3 -23.91 -20.34 -18.86
N ILE A 4 -23.25 -21.36 -18.35
CA ILE A 4 -22.27 -21.22 -17.24
C ILE A 4 -20.94 -20.71 -17.78
N LEU A 5 -20.57 -21.09 -19.00
CA LEU A 5 -19.37 -20.58 -19.67
C LEU A 5 -19.49 -19.07 -20.00
N LEU A 6 -20.69 -18.60 -20.37
CA LEU A 6 -20.99 -17.18 -20.64
C LEU A 6 -20.91 -16.32 -19.37
N ALA A 7 -21.35 -16.82 -18.22
CA ALA A 7 -21.25 -16.11 -16.94
C ALA A 7 -19.79 -15.96 -16.48
N PHE A 8 -18.95 -16.98 -16.71
CA PHE A 8 -17.53 -16.93 -16.39
C PHE A 8 -16.74 -15.95 -17.32
N ALA A 9 -17.11 -15.90 -18.60
CA ALA A 9 -16.51 -14.96 -19.55
C ALA A 9 -16.87 -13.50 -19.22
N PHE A 10 -18.07 -13.25 -18.71
CA PHE A 10 -18.48 -11.88 -18.33
C PHE A 10 -17.79 -11.37 -17.04
N CYS A 11 -17.52 -12.25 -16.07
CA CYS A 11 -16.71 -11.91 -14.89
C CYS A 11 -15.24 -11.63 -15.24
N PHE A 12 -14.66 -12.30 -16.23
CA PHE A 12 -13.27 -12.06 -16.64
C PHE A 12 -13.11 -10.77 -17.45
N ALA A 13 -14.12 -10.38 -18.24
CA ALA A 13 -14.11 -9.14 -19.02
C ALA A 13 -14.24 -7.89 -18.15
N SER A 14 -14.88 -7.97 -16.98
CA SER A 14 -14.99 -6.83 -16.06
C SER A 14 -13.71 -6.58 -15.24
N LEU A 15 -12.80 -7.56 -15.11
CA LEU A 15 -11.52 -7.39 -14.42
C LEU A 15 -10.47 -6.67 -15.27
N SER A 16 -10.60 -6.67 -16.60
CA SER A 16 -9.63 -6.04 -17.50
C SER A 16 -9.85 -4.53 -17.70
N ALA A 17 -10.97 -3.98 -17.25
CA ALA A 17 -11.26 -2.55 -17.40
C ALA A 17 -10.56 -1.65 -16.35
N PHE A 18 -9.90 -2.20 -15.34
CA PHE A 18 -9.22 -1.44 -14.30
C PHE A 18 -7.74 -1.13 -14.59
N SER A 19 -7.20 -1.55 -15.73
CA SER A 19 -5.75 -1.42 -16.03
C SER A 19 -5.35 -0.21 -16.86
N SER A 20 -6.19 0.80 -17.05
CA SER A 20 -5.88 1.94 -17.93
C SER A 20 -5.75 3.30 -17.24
N TYR A 21 -5.38 3.33 -15.97
CA TYR A 21 -4.74 4.52 -15.42
C TYR A 21 -3.22 4.35 -15.49
N ALA A 22 -2.68 4.39 -16.70
CA ALA A 22 -1.26 4.61 -16.91
C ALA A 22 -0.97 6.04 -16.45
N ALA A 23 -0.51 6.19 -15.21
CA ALA A 23 0.14 7.41 -14.78
C ALA A 23 1.27 7.69 -15.78
N GLU A 24 1.31 8.93 -16.33
CA GLU A 24 2.41 9.40 -17.16
C GLU A 24 3.74 8.94 -16.55
N PRO A 25 4.67 8.38 -17.34
CA PRO A 25 5.95 7.94 -16.81
C PRO A 25 6.71 9.17 -16.31
N ARG A 26 6.59 9.48 -15.02
CA ARG A 26 7.51 10.40 -14.36
C ARG A 26 8.90 9.85 -14.62
N GLN A 27 9.72 10.61 -15.32
CA GLN A 27 11.12 10.26 -15.53
C GLN A 27 11.71 9.84 -14.19
N ALA A 28 12.32 8.67 -14.16
CA ALA A 28 12.93 8.19 -12.93
C ALA A 28 13.98 9.21 -12.47
N PRO A 29 13.97 9.64 -11.20
CA PRO A 29 14.90 10.64 -10.70
C PRO A 29 16.33 10.15 -10.93
N SER A 30 17.21 11.06 -11.34
CA SER A 30 18.63 10.78 -11.56
C SER A 30 19.28 10.26 -10.28
N GLU A 31 20.43 9.57 -10.39
CA GLU A 31 21.15 9.09 -9.20
C GLU A 31 21.52 10.25 -8.26
N GLN A 32 21.85 11.40 -8.82
CA GLN A 32 22.21 12.59 -8.08
C GLN A 32 21.02 13.18 -7.31
N GLU A 33 19.84 13.24 -7.92
CA GLU A 33 18.60 13.65 -7.25
C GLU A 33 18.21 12.67 -6.14
N ARG A 34 18.38 11.35 -6.37
CA ARG A 34 18.15 10.34 -5.34
C ARG A 34 19.09 10.48 -4.14
N ALA A 35 20.36 10.81 -4.38
CA ALA A 35 21.35 11.02 -3.32
C ALA A 35 21.01 12.24 -2.44
N ARG A 36 20.35 13.25 -3.00
CA ARG A 36 19.93 14.49 -2.32
C ARG A 36 18.52 14.43 -1.74
N THR A 37 17.74 13.40 -2.07
CA THR A 37 16.35 13.27 -1.61
C THR A 37 16.29 12.40 -0.36
N VAL A 38 15.58 12.90 0.65
CA VAL A 38 15.23 12.14 1.84
C VAL A 38 14.02 11.26 1.52
N TYR A 39 14.18 9.94 1.66
CA TYR A 39 13.11 8.97 1.48
C TYR A 39 12.75 8.33 2.81
N ILE A 40 11.45 8.20 3.07
CA ILE A 40 10.89 7.39 4.17
C ILE A 40 9.92 6.39 3.53
N PHE A 41 10.13 5.07 3.73
CA PHE A 41 9.33 4.00 3.10
C PHE A 41 9.15 4.14 1.58
N HIS A 42 10.22 4.46 0.86
CA HIS A 42 10.23 4.69 -0.59
C HIS A 42 9.44 5.93 -1.04
N GLN A 43 8.87 6.71 -0.12
CA GLN A 43 8.21 7.97 -0.42
C GLN A 43 9.20 9.13 -0.31
N PRO A 44 9.32 9.99 -1.33
CA PRO A 44 10.15 11.17 -1.29
C PRO A 44 9.52 12.21 -0.34
N ILE A 45 10.29 12.64 0.64
CA ILE A 45 9.85 13.63 1.63
C ILE A 45 10.27 15.03 1.19
N VAL A 46 11.56 15.21 0.95
CA VAL A 46 12.15 16.50 0.55
C VAL A 46 13.49 16.27 -0.17
N MET A 47 13.79 17.09 -1.14
CA MET A 47 15.11 17.17 -1.77
C MET A 47 15.91 18.30 -1.11
N LEU A 48 17.12 18.00 -0.63
CA LEU A 48 18.02 18.97 -0.04
C LEU A 48 18.95 19.49 -1.13
N GLN A 49 19.03 20.80 -1.27
CA GLN A 49 19.82 21.45 -2.32
C GLN A 49 21.01 22.22 -1.76
N ALA A 50 20.83 22.82 -0.58
CA ALA A 50 21.85 23.68 0.02
C ALA A 50 22.90 22.91 0.81
N LYS A 51 24.14 23.42 0.75
CA LYS A 51 25.15 23.09 1.75
C LYS A 51 24.81 23.78 3.08
N PHE A 52 25.06 23.09 4.18
CA PHE A 52 24.91 23.67 5.50
C PHE A 52 26.27 23.62 6.24
N GLY A 53 26.93 24.77 6.40
CA GLY A 53 28.28 24.83 6.85
C GLY A 53 29.22 24.09 5.88
N LEU A 54 29.98 23.11 6.37
CA LEU A 54 30.85 22.26 5.57
C LEU A 54 30.18 20.98 5.03
N THR A 55 28.91 20.74 5.37
CA THR A 55 28.21 19.51 5.04
C THR A 55 27.47 19.64 3.71
N THR A 56 27.70 18.69 2.80
CA THR A 56 27.00 18.64 1.50
C THR A 56 25.56 18.16 1.65
N PRO A 57 24.67 18.42 0.66
CA PRO A 57 23.31 17.90 0.69
C PRO A 57 23.25 16.38 0.84
N GLU A 58 24.11 15.65 0.16
CA GLU A 58 24.20 14.19 0.19
C GLU A 58 24.58 13.69 1.59
N GLU A 59 25.56 14.32 2.23
CA GLU A 59 25.96 14.00 3.60
C GLU A 59 24.83 14.31 4.61
N ARG A 60 24.08 15.40 4.38
CA ARG A 60 22.91 15.73 5.19
C ARG A 60 21.84 14.63 5.08
N VAL A 61 21.56 14.16 3.87
CA VAL A 61 20.63 13.04 3.65
C VAL A 61 21.09 11.77 4.35
N LEU A 62 22.38 11.42 4.25
CA LEU A 62 22.92 10.23 4.94
C LEU A 62 22.79 10.35 6.46
N ARG A 63 23.05 11.53 7.02
CA ARG A 63 22.91 11.79 8.46
C ARG A 63 21.44 11.64 8.90
N ILE A 64 20.49 12.23 8.16
CA ILE A 64 19.06 12.11 8.41
C ILE A 64 18.63 10.64 8.38
N ARG A 65 19.06 9.90 7.36
CA ARG A 65 18.74 8.47 7.21
C ARG A 65 19.27 7.65 8.39
N ASN A 66 20.48 7.92 8.85
CA ASN A 66 21.06 7.25 10.00
C ASN A 66 20.32 7.61 11.30
N THR A 67 19.93 8.87 11.47
CA THR A 67 19.11 9.31 12.62
C THR A 67 17.77 8.56 12.63
N LEU A 68 17.08 8.51 11.49
CA LEU A 68 15.78 7.81 11.39
C LEU A 68 15.88 6.30 11.66
N ARG A 69 16.99 5.66 11.26
CA ARG A 69 17.23 4.24 11.55
C ARG A 69 17.43 3.93 13.04
N ASN A 70 17.90 4.91 13.79
CA ASN A 70 18.18 4.75 15.22
C ASN A 70 16.98 5.14 16.11
N PHE A 71 15.83 5.50 15.52
CA PHE A 71 14.64 5.78 16.27
C PHE A 71 14.01 4.50 16.83
N THR A 72 13.61 4.59 18.09
CA THR A 72 12.89 3.52 18.77
C THR A 72 11.37 3.68 18.59
N GLU A 73 10.62 2.66 18.93
CA GLU A 73 9.15 2.72 18.97
C GLU A 73 8.64 3.88 19.85
N ALA A 74 9.32 4.13 20.97
CA ALA A 74 8.98 5.25 21.87
C ALA A 74 9.16 6.61 21.17
N ASP A 75 10.20 6.77 20.35
CA ASP A 75 10.43 8.00 19.60
C ASP A 75 9.33 8.23 18.55
N VAL A 76 8.89 7.14 17.88
CA VAL A 76 7.85 7.20 16.84
C VAL A 76 6.45 7.51 17.40
N ARG A 77 6.21 7.28 18.68
CA ARG A 77 4.93 7.61 19.33
C ARG A 77 4.72 9.10 19.53
N GLU A 78 5.80 9.86 19.68
CA GLU A 78 5.75 11.30 19.88
C GLU A 78 5.54 12.06 18.57
N PRO A 79 4.76 13.16 18.57
CA PRO A 79 4.54 13.97 17.37
C PRO A 79 5.81 14.69 16.95
N LEU A 80 5.89 15.00 15.65
CA LEU A 80 6.94 15.86 15.12
C LEU A 80 6.66 17.32 15.43
N THR A 81 7.71 18.06 15.73
CA THR A 81 7.63 19.51 16.01
C THR A 81 8.64 20.27 15.17
N ILE A 82 8.34 21.55 14.88
CA ILE A 82 9.25 22.46 14.17
C ILE A 82 9.80 23.49 15.17
N VAL A 83 11.11 23.62 15.19
CA VAL A 83 11.81 24.60 16.03
C VAL A 83 12.60 25.55 15.12
N PRO A 84 12.41 26.89 15.22
CA PRO A 84 13.22 27.83 14.48
C PRO A 84 14.66 27.81 15.02
N VAL A 85 15.62 27.78 14.13
CA VAL A 85 17.05 27.73 14.47
C VAL A 85 17.81 28.67 13.55
N THR A 86 18.74 29.43 14.12
CA THR A 86 19.68 30.22 13.35
C THR A 86 21.09 29.70 13.61
N ARG A 87 21.77 29.22 12.58
CA ARG A 87 23.15 28.72 12.66
C ARG A 87 23.93 29.13 11.43
N TYR A 88 25.22 29.45 11.59
CA TYR A 88 26.08 29.90 10.50
C TYR A 88 25.48 31.08 9.71
N ASN A 89 24.82 32.01 10.42
CA ASN A 89 24.12 33.15 9.82
C ASN A 89 23.02 32.76 8.80
N GLN A 90 22.52 31.53 8.89
CA GLN A 90 21.41 31.04 8.08
C GLN A 90 20.20 30.72 8.98
N GLN A 91 19.05 31.17 8.55
CA GLN A 91 17.79 30.79 9.20
C GLN A 91 17.41 29.38 8.71
N GLY A 92 16.91 28.58 9.65
CA GLY A 92 16.45 27.23 9.38
C GLY A 92 15.26 26.83 10.24
N ARG A 93 14.62 25.74 9.83
CA ARG A 93 13.57 25.07 10.58
C ARG A 93 14.03 23.66 10.90
N LEU A 94 14.26 23.41 12.18
CA LEU A 94 14.65 22.09 12.68
C LEU A 94 13.41 21.27 12.97
N ILE A 95 13.27 20.13 12.31
CA ILE A 95 12.24 19.13 12.61
C ILE A 95 12.79 18.22 13.69
N VAL A 96 12.02 18.10 14.78
CA VAL A 96 12.41 17.36 15.99
C VAL A 96 11.33 16.31 16.28
N MET A 97 11.74 15.12 16.70
CA MET A 97 10.87 14.04 17.16
C MET A 97 11.38 13.53 18.52
N ASN A 98 10.54 13.55 19.53
CA ASN A 98 10.89 13.18 20.91
C ASN A 98 12.17 13.89 21.42
N GLY A 99 12.28 15.21 21.17
CA GLY A 99 13.45 15.98 21.56
C GLY A 99 14.73 15.73 20.75
N LYS A 100 14.72 14.76 19.83
CA LYS A 100 15.87 14.42 18.98
C LYS A 100 15.77 15.14 17.64
N PRO A 101 16.83 15.81 17.17
CA PRO A 101 16.85 16.49 15.88
C PRO A 101 16.81 15.46 14.75
N VAL A 102 15.84 15.59 13.85
CA VAL A 102 15.69 14.74 12.67
C VAL A 102 16.33 15.37 11.45
N MET A 103 15.88 16.58 11.12
CA MET A 103 16.26 17.24 9.87
C MET A 103 16.20 18.75 10.05
N LEU A 104 17.16 19.44 9.45
CA LEU A 104 17.18 20.89 9.33
C LEU A 104 16.84 21.29 7.90
N LEU A 105 15.87 22.15 7.71
CA LEU A 105 15.57 22.82 6.45
C LEU A 105 16.11 24.25 6.50
N THR A 106 16.70 24.69 5.40
CA THR A 106 17.22 26.04 5.22
C THR A 106 16.59 26.70 3.99
N GLU A 107 16.68 28.02 3.88
CA GLU A 107 16.14 28.76 2.73
C GLU A 107 16.72 28.25 1.39
N GLY A 108 17.98 27.86 1.36
CA GLY A 108 18.60 27.30 0.16
C GLY A 108 18.17 25.88 -0.23
N ASP A 109 17.31 25.24 0.58
CA ASP A 109 16.68 23.95 0.24
C ASP A 109 15.32 24.13 -0.44
N LEU A 110 14.85 25.39 -0.59
CA LEU A 110 13.61 25.68 -1.29
C LEU A 110 13.83 25.61 -2.79
N ASP A 111 12.86 25.06 -3.52
CA ASP A 111 12.87 25.10 -4.98
C ASP A 111 12.64 26.54 -5.46
N GLU A 112 13.49 27.04 -6.34
CA GLU A 112 13.37 28.40 -6.90
C GLU A 112 12.05 28.64 -7.67
N GLY A 113 11.34 27.57 -8.04
CA GLY A 113 10.03 27.62 -8.71
C GLY A 113 8.83 27.55 -7.79
N ASP A 114 9.02 27.25 -6.51
CA ASP A 114 7.96 27.18 -5.51
C ASP A 114 7.92 28.51 -4.74
N ASP A 115 6.87 29.31 -4.91
CA ASP A 115 6.63 30.55 -4.14
C ASP A 115 6.33 30.29 -2.64
N LEU A 116 7.11 29.40 -2.02
CA LEU A 116 6.91 28.96 -0.64
C LEU A 116 7.88 29.67 0.31
N THR A 117 7.33 30.11 1.43
CA THR A 117 8.18 30.51 2.54
C THR A 117 8.81 29.29 3.23
N LEU A 118 9.95 29.51 3.92
CA LEU A 118 10.61 28.44 4.69
C LEU A 118 9.67 27.77 5.71
N ASP A 119 8.76 28.54 6.32
CA ASP A 119 7.77 27.99 7.24
C ASP A 119 6.75 27.08 6.55
N GLN A 120 6.27 27.49 5.39
CA GLN A 120 5.32 26.69 4.61
C GLN A 120 5.99 25.40 4.10
N ALA A 121 7.23 25.48 3.65
CA ALA A 121 8.01 24.32 3.23
C ALA A 121 8.23 23.34 4.40
N ALA A 122 8.63 23.86 5.56
CA ALA A 122 8.79 23.05 6.77
C ALA A 122 7.48 22.37 7.22
N GLN A 123 6.36 23.08 7.15
CA GLN A 123 5.03 22.49 7.44
C GLN A 123 4.66 21.40 6.43
N ARG A 124 4.94 21.59 5.14
CA ARG A 124 4.71 20.57 4.09
C ARG A 124 5.54 19.31 4.35
N VAL A 125 6.82 19.49 4.69
CA VAL A 125 7.72 18.38 5.02
C VAL A 125 7.26 17.68 6.29
N LEU A 126 6.90 18.42 7.33
CA LEU A 126 6.37 17.87 8.58
C LEU A 126 5.11 17.05 8.32
N ALA A 127 4.15 17.55 7.53
CA ALA A 127 2.93 16.82 7.21
C ALA A 127 3.21 15.49 6.48
N ARG A 128 4.17 15.49 5.53
CA ARG A 128 4.60 14.27 4.82
C ARG A 128 5.25 13.27 5.79
N MET A 129 6.12 13.73 6.67
CA MET A 129 6.78 12.89 7.67
C MET A 129 5.77 12.33 8.69
N GLU A 130 4.82 13.14 9.11
CA GLU A 130 3.77 12.75 10.06
C GLU A 130 2.86 11.66 9.48
N ALA A 131 2.49 11.77 8.20
CA ALA A 131 1.75 10.73 7.51
C ALA A 131 2.51 9.38 7.49
N GLN A 132 3.83 9.41 7.28
CA GLN A 132 4.67 8.21 7.32
C GLN A 132 4.83 7.67 8.75
N ARG A 133 4.93 8.57 9.74
CA ARG A 133 4.99 8.19 11.16
C ARG A 133 3.71 7.47 11.60
N MET A 134 2.55 7.97 11.19
CA MET A 134 1.27 7.31 11.47
C MET A 134 1.20 5.91 10.84
N ALA A 135 1.64 5.77 9.60
CA ALA A 135 1.70 4.47 8.94
C ALA A 135 2.61 3.48 9.67
N LEU A 136 3.75 3.94 10.21
CA LEU A 136 4.64 3.16 11.08
C LEU A 136 3.94 2.73 12.37
N ARG A 137 3.30 3.67 13.04
CA ARG A 137 2.59 3.40 14.29
C ARG A 137 1.54 2.31 14.11
N ASP A 138 0.78 2.38 13.02
CA ASP A 138 -0.24 1.38 12.70
C ASP A 138 0.37 -0.02 12.47
N GLN A 139 1.61 -0.12 11.97
CA GLN A 139 2.33 -1.37 11.83
C GLN A 139 2.79 -1.96 13.17
N TYR A 140 3.11 -1.11 14.16
CA TYR A 140 3.46 -1.54 15.51
C TYR A 140 2.25 -1.83 16.39
N ASP A 141 1.06 -1.44 15.98
CA ASP A 141 -0.17 -1.76 16.70
C ASP A 141 -0.56 -3.23 16.46
N THR A 142 -0.09 -4.09 17.38
CA THR A 142 -0.38 -5.53 17.37
C THR A 142 -1.89 -5.84 17.44
N GLY A 143 -2.70 -4.94 18.01
CA GLY A 143 -4.15 -5.07 18.06
C GLY A 143 -4.79 -4.99 16.69
N TRP A 144 -4.35 -4.06 15.85
CA TRP A 144 -4.83 -3.93 14.48
C TRP A 144 -4.41 -5.12 13.61
N LEU A 145 -3.16 -5.61 13.77
CA LEU A 145 -2.67 -6.80 13.08
C LEU A 145 -3.47 -8.05 13.48
N ALA A 146 -3.76 -8.24 14.77
CA ALA A 146 -4.58 -9.35 15.25
C ALA A 146 -6.00 -9.30 14.66
N LEU A 147 -6.63 -8.11 14.64
CA LEU A 147 -7.98 -7.94 14.10
C LEU A 147 -8.03 -8.20 12.59
N SER A 148 -7.04 -7.73 11.83
CA SER A 148 -6.97 -7.97 10.39
C SER A 148 -6.73 -9.45 10.07
N THR A 149 -5.91 -10.13 10.86
CA THR A 149 -5.68 -11.59 10.74
C THR A 149 -6.95 -12.38 11.00
N VAL A 150 -7.71 -12.02 12.04
CA VAL A 150 -9.03 -12.65 12.35
C VAL A 150 -10.02 -12.45 11.20
N LYS A 151 -10.11 -11.24 10.63
CA LYS A 151 -10.97 -10.96 9.46
C LYS A 151 -10.56 -11.79 8.25
N ALA A 152 -9.28 -11.90 7.96
CA ALA A 152 -8.77 -12.72 6.86
C ALA A 152 -9.08 -14.21 7.06
N ALA A 153 -8.88 -14.73 8.28
CA ALA A 153 -9.20 -16.10 8.64
C ALA A 153 -10.70 -16.41 8.51
N ALA A 154 -11.56 -15.48 8.97
CA ALA A 154 -13.01 -15.61 8.83
C ALA A 154 -13.45 -15.63 7.35
N GLY A 155 -12.86 -14.78 6.51
CA GLY A 155 -13.10 -14.76 5.06
C GLY A 155 -12.70 -16.07 4.39
N LEU A 156 -11.54 -16.62 4.75
CA LEU A 156 -11.07 -17.90 4.23
C LEU A 156 -12.01 -19.05 4.64
N LEU A 157 -12.45 -19.05 5.89
CA LEU A 157 -13.36 -20.05 6.41
C LEU A 157 -14.73 -20.01 5.71
N ALA A 158 -15.26 -18.81 5.47
CA ALA A 158 -16.49 -18.61 4.70
C ALA A 158 -16.35 -19.14 3.26
N LEU A 159 -15.21 -18.88 2.60
CA LEU A 159 -14.92 -19.39 1.26
C LEU A 159 -14.87 -20.93 1.23
N LEU A 160 -14.21 -21.54 2.21
CA LEU A 160 -14.13 -23.01 2.33
C LEU A 160 -15.51 -23.63 2.54
N LEU A 161 -16.38 -23.02 3.36
CA LEU A 161 -17.74 -23.47 3.56
C LEU A 161 -18.57 -23.37 2.28
N LEU A 162 -18.44 -22.28 1.52
CA LEU A 162 -19.11 -22.12 0.22
C LEU A 162 -18.64 -23.17 -0.79
N CYS A 163 -17.34 -23.42 -0.89
CA CYS A 163 -16.78 -24.46 -1.76
C CYS A 163 -17.27 -25.85 -1.35
N HIS A 164 -17.29 -26.14 -0.05
CA HIS A 164 -17.81 -27.42 0.47
C HIS A 164 -19.31 -27.60 0.16
N GLY A 165 -20.10 -26.54 0.38
CA GLY A 165 -21.54 -26.53 0.06
C GLY A 165 -21.79 -26.76 -1.43
N ALA A 166 -21.06 -26.07 -2.29
CA ALA A 166 -21.15 -26.24 -3.74
C ALA A 166 -20.76 -27.67 -4.18
N TRP A 167 -19.70 -28.23 -3.61
CA TRP A 167 -19.25 -29.59 -3.91
C TRP A 167 -20.28 -30.66 -3.44
N ARG A 168 -20.86 -30.46 -2.23
CA ARG A 168 -21.92 -31.32 -1.69
C ARG A 168 -23.18 -31.25 -2.54
N SER A 169 -23.60 -30.03 -2.94
CA SER A 169 -24.76 -29.81 -3.83
C SER A 169 -24.53 -30.47 -5.20
N TRP A 170 -23.33 -30.34 -5.77
CA TRP A 170 -22.98 -31.00 -7.03
C TRP A 170 -23.01 -32.52 -6.95
N ARG A 171 -22.54 -33.10 -5.82
CA ARG A 171 -22.66 -34.56 -5.56
C ARG A 171 -24.08 -35.01 -5.45
N TRP A 172 -24.93 -34.24 -4.76
CA TRP A 172 -26.38 -34.56 -4.64
C TRP A 172 -27.09 -34.48 -6.00
N PHE A 173 -26.81 -33.42 -6.78
CA PHE A 173 -27.39 -33.25 -8.10
C PHE A 173 -27.00 -34.40 -9.06
N ARG A 174 -25.73 -34.82 -9.04
CA ARG A 174 -25.29 -36.01 -9.82
C ARG A 174 -25.98 -37.32 -9.43
N ARG A 175 -26.33 -37.48 -8.16
CA ARG A 175 -27.07 -38.66 -7.72
C ARG A 175 -28.52 -38.63 -8.22
N VAL A 176 -29.21 -37.50 -8.04
CA VAL A 176 -30.61 -37.32 -8.49
C VAL A 176 -30.71 -37.45 -10.01
N TYR A 177 -29.80 -36.88 -10.75
CA TYR A 177 -29.76 -36.99 -12.22
C TYR A 177 -29.59 -38.44 -12.69
N ARG A 178 -28.72 -39.21 -12.06
CA ARG A 178 -28.54 -40.65 -12.38
C ARG A 178 -29.81 -41.46 -12.10
N LEU A 179 -30.49 -41.21 -11.01
CA LEU A 179 -31.71 -41.92 -10.67
C LEU A 179 -32.85 -41.61 -11.67
N ARG A 180 -33.00 -40.35 -12.08
CA ARG A 180 -34.01 -39.97 -13.09
C ARG A 180 -33.74 -40.58 -14.47
N ILE A 181 -32.46 -40.70 -14.88
CA ILE A 181 -32.14 -41.32 -16.17
C ILE A 181 -32.46 -42.82 -16.15
N VAL A 182 -32.19 -43.49 -15.04
CA VAL A 182 -32.50 -44.93 -14.89
C VAL A 182 -34.05 -45.17 -14.89
N GLU A 183 -34.79 -44.33 -14.19
CA GLU A 183 -36.27 -44.43 -14.13
C GLU A 183 -36.90 -44.12 -15.50
N ASN A 184 -36.40 -43.18 -16.26
CA ASN A 184 -36.93 -42.86 -17.58
C ASN A 184 -36.58 -43.95 -18.62
N ARG A 185 -35.49 -44.70 -18.41
CA ARG A 185 -35.12 -45.84 -19.25
C ARG A 185 -35.98 -47.07 -19.03
N SER A 186 -36.57 -47.21 -17.83
CA SER A 186 -37.50 -48.30 -17.52
C SER A 186 -38.90 -48.08 -18.10
N ARG A 187 -39.26 -46.84 -18.47
CA ARG A 187 -40.56 -46.50 -19.06
C ARG A 187 -40.58 -46.57 -20.59
N VAL A 188 -39.50 -46.94 -21.25
CA VAL A 188 -39.53 -47.16 -22.70
C VAL A 188 -40.23 -48.46 -23.00
N PRO A 189 -41.37 -48.44 -23.75
CA PRO A 189 -42.15 -49.64 -24.09
C PRO A 189 -41.26 -50.63 -24.83
N GLN A 190 -41.41 -51.93 -24.55
CA GLN A 190 -40.63 -53.02 -25.16
C GLN A 190 -40.78 -53.08 -26.69
N SER A 191 -41.81 -52.46 -27.26
CA SER A 191 -42.03 -52.35 -28.69
C SER A 191 -40.92 -51.63 -29.47
N TRP A 192 -40.19 -50.72 -28.84
CA TRP A 192 -39.14 -49.94 -29.48
C TRP A 192 -37.73 -50.61 -29.41
N ARG A 193 -37.61 -51.66 -28.63
CA ARG A 193 -36.33 -52.42 -28.53
C ARG A 193 -35.97 -53.28 -29.75
N ARG A 194 -36.87 -53.41 -30.71
CA ARG A 194 -36.63 -54.20 -31.91
C ARG A 194 -36.06 -53.41 -33.09
N TYR A 195 -35.86 -52.14 -32.96
CA TYR A 195 -35.40 -51.25 -34.04
C TYR A 195 -34.08 -50.48 -33.69
N ILE A 196 -33.35 -50.89 -32.66
CA ILE A 196 -31.98 -50.45 -32.35
C ILE A 196 -31.11 -51.75 -32.26
#